data_a4bf69ff0e46535daf10c6aea3f5188b
#
_entry.id   a4bf69ff0e46535daf10c6aea3f5188b
#
_cell.length_a   1.000
_cell.length_b   1.000
_cell.length_c   1.000
_cell.angle_alpha   90.00
_cell.angle_beta   90.00
_cell.angle_gamma   90.00
#
_symmetry.space_group_name_H-M   'P 1'
#
loop_
_entity.id
_entity.type
_entity.pdbx_description
1 polymer ?
#
loop_
_entity_poly.entity_id
_entity_poly.type
_entity_poly.pdbx_seq_one_letter_code
_entity_poly.pdbx_strand_id
1 'polypeptide(L)'
;AQDTLEHPLFRVDAATGKVERLKASNEAFDGNIGDVSVLAGGALLYARNTALAPTDVYVRDAKGKVTQLTAVNADRMAEFDPVRLDRMQFAGANGDKVWGMILKPANATAAKLPVAFIVHGGPQGSFGNSWSTRWNPRLFAQQGYGVVTVDFHGSTGYGQAFTDSINKDWGGKPLEDLKLGLAAAGKQDAQLDIANACALGASYGGYMMNWIAGQWTDGFKCLVQHDGVFDARAMAYETEELWFDEWEHGGPYFKVPEEYEKWNPVNHVDKWKTPMLVITSEKDFRIPYTQGLAAFTALQRRGVPSQLLVFPDENHWVLKGANSVQWHQTVFNWLDSYLKK
;
A
#
# COMPACT_ATOMS: atom_id res chain seq x y z
N ALA A 1 -10.08 -12.36 11.32
CA ALA A 1 -10.19 -12.35 9.86
C ALA A 1 -10.19 -10.90 9.40
N GLN A 2 -9.73 -10.66 8.17
CA GLN A 2 -9.80 -9.34 7.56
C GLN A 2 -11.25 -8.99 7.19
N ASP A 3 -11.63 -7.76 7.46
CA ASP A 3 -12.94 -7.22 7.13
C ASP A 3 -12.77 -5.73 6.78
N THR A 4 -12.78 -5.45 5.49
CA THR A 4 -12.42 -4.15 4.91
C THR A 4 -11.01 -3.71 5.35
N LEU A 5 -10.86 -2.54 5.92
CA LEU A 5 -9.58 -1.98 6.38
C LEU A 5 -9.08 -2.54 7.73
N GLU A 6 -9.78 -3.49 8.34
CA GLU A 6 -9.53 -3.95 9.71
C GLU A 6 -9.27 -5.45 9.77
N HIS A 7 -8.64 -5.91 10.85
CA HIS A 7 -8.53 -7.33 11.23
C HIS A 7 -9.23 -7.59 12.57
N PRO A 8 -10.57 -7.53 12.61
CA PRO A 8 -11.33 -7.75 13.84
C PRO A 8 -11.36 -9.22 14.24
N LEU A 9 -11.81 -9.47 15.48
CA LEU A 9 -12.10 -10.81 15.96
C LEU A 9 -13.55 -11.22 15.71
N PHE A 10 -13.71 -12.47 15.30
CA PHE A 10 -15.00 -13.10 15.14
C PHE A 10 -15.12 -14.33 16.06
N ARG A 11 -16.32 -14.56 16.55
CA ARG A 11 -16.71 -15.79 17.21
C ARG A 11 -17.59 -16.59 16.25
N VAL A 12 -17.25 -17.87 16.09
CA VAL A 12 -18.04 -18.81 15.29
C VAL A 12 -18.64 -19.86 16.23
N ASP A 13 -19.94 -20.06 16.19
CA ASP A 13 -20.59 -21.16 16.86
C ASP A 13 -20.36 -22.43 16.04
N ALA A 14 -19.66 -23.40 16.62
CA ALA A 14 -19.26 -24.62 15.91
C ALA A 14 -20.41 -25.54 15.52
N ALA A 15 -21.54 -25.46 16.23
CA ALA A 15 -22.72 -26.30 15.94
C ALA A 15 -23.59 -25.70 14.84
N THR A 16 -23.72 -24.37 14.80
CA THR A 16 -24.65 -23.69 13.90
C THR A 16 -23.95 -22.95 12.75
N GLY A 17 -22.63 -22.76 12.80
CA GLY A 17 -21.86 -21.95 11.87
C GLY A 17 -22.15 -20.45 12.01
N LYS A 18 -22.92 -20.01 13.00
CA LYS A 18 -23.21 -18.58 13.19
C LYS A 18 -21.95 -17.80 13.52
N VAL A 19 -21.70 -16.74 12.72
CA VAL A 19 -20.56 -15.83 12.88
C VAL A 19 -21.00 -14.54 13.55
N GLU A 20 -20.24 -14.08 14.54
CA GLU A 20 -20.46 -12.83 15.24
C GLU A 20 -19.16 -12.04 15.34
N ARG A 21 -19.12 -10.79 14.84
CA ARG A 21 -18.01 -9.87 15.08
C ARG A 21 -18.01 -9.45 16.54
N LEU A 22 -16.89 -9.67 17.23
CA LEU A 22 -16.75 -9.26 18.61
C LEU A 22 -16.64 -7.73 18.73
N LYS A 23 -17.17 -7.21 19.85
CA LYS A 23 -17.14 -5.78 20.18
C LYS A 23 -16.49 -5.59 21.54
N ALA A 24 -15.92 -4.41 21.77
CA ALA A 24 -15.59 -3.94 23.10
C ALA A 24 -16.75 -3.15 23.70
N SER A 25 -16.82 -3.12 25.04
CA SER A 25 -17.85 -2.38 25.79
C SER A 25 -17.42 -0.95 26.18
N ASN A 26 -16.16 -0.61 26.06
CA ASN A 26 -15.56 0.63 26.54
C ASN A 26 -14.76 1.43 25.51
N GLU A 27 -14.55 0.86 24.32
CA GLU A 27 -13.81 1.53 23.22
C GLU A 27 -14.22 0.98 21.86
N ALA A 28 -13.73 1.60 20.77
CA ALA A 28 -13.77 1.00 19.44
C ALA A 28 -12.85 -0.22 19.41
N PHE A 29 -13.38 -1.36 18.89
CA PHE A 29 -12.64 -2.61 18.81
C PHE A 29 -12.21 -2.87 17.36
N ASP A 30 -11.31 -2.03 16.91
CA ASP A 30 -10.79 -1.97 15.54
C ASP A 30 -9.26 -2.04 15.52
N GLY A 31 -8.68 -1.94 14.35
CA GLY A 31 -7.26 -2.12 14.09
C GLY A 31 -6.92 -3.55 13.64
N ASN A 32 -5.65 -3.86 13.66
CA ASN A 32 -5.13 -5.17 13.32
C ASN A 32 -4.93 -5.99 14.60
N ILE A 33 -5.80 -6.99 14.81
CA ILE A 33 -5.80 -7.85 15.99
C ILE A 33 -5.28 -9.24 15.61
N GLY A 34 -4.25 -9.71 16.31
CA GLY A 34 -3.61 -11.01 16.11
C GLY A 34 -3.18 -11.68 17.42
N ASP A 35 -2.50 -12.82 17.31
CA ASP A 35 -1.91 -13.57 18.43
C ASP A 35 -2.88 -13.83 19.59
N VAL A 36 -4.09 -14.31 19.25
CA VAL A 36 -5.20 -14.44 20.19
C VAL A 36 -5.06 -15.70 21.03
N SER A 37 -5.12 -15.55 22.36
CA SER A 37 -5.20 -16.63 23.33
C SER A 37 -6.47 -16.53 24.17
N VAL A 38 -7.16 -17.65 24.32
CA VAL A 38 -8.36 -17.73 25.18
C VAL A 38 -7.90 -18.09 26.60
N LEU A 39 -8.24 -17.21 27.56
CA LEU A 39 -7.92 -17.37 28.97
C LEU A 39 -9.08 -18.00 29.74
N ALA A 40 -8.79 -18.44 30.98
CA ALA A 40 -9.82 -18.93 31.90
C ALA A 40 -10.94 -17.89 32.06
N GLY A 41 -12.17 -18.37 32.14
CA GLY A 41 -13.35 -17.50 32.22
C GLY A 41 -13.77 -16.80 30.93
N GLY A 42 -13.17 -17.19 29.77
CA GLY A 42 -13.56 -16.68 28.46
C GLY A 42 -13.01 -15.29 28.12
N ALA A 43 -12.03 -14.80 28.86
CA ALA A 43 -11.29 -13.62 28.48
C ALA A 43 -10.35 -13.90 27.30
N LEU A 44 -10.04 -12.87 26.51
CA LEU A 44 -9.13 -12.97 25.35
C LEU A 44 -7.90 -12.09 25.60
N LEU A 45 -6.71 -12.69 25.49
CA LEU A 45 -5.43 -12.01 25.40
C LEU A 45 -5.05 -11.90 23.92
N TYR A 46 -4.60 -10.74 23.47
CA TYR A 46 -4.30 -10.54 22.05
C TYR A 46 -3.31 -9.38 21.84
N ALA A 47 -2.62 -9.41 20.70
CA ALA A 47 -1.84 -8.30 20.18
C ALA A 47 -2.74 -7.40 19.31
N ARG A 48 -2.56 -6.08 19.40
CA ARG A 48 -3.25 -5.09 18.55
C ARG A 48 -2.32 -3.97 18.14
N ASN A 49 -2.38 -3.60 16.87
CA ASN A 49 -1.79 -2.38 16.34
C ASN A 49 -2.79 -1.66 15.43
N THR A 50 -2.44 -0.42 15.06
CA THR A 50 -3.19 0.39 14.09
C THR A 50 -2.20 1.11 13.19
N ALA A 51 -2.64 1.77 12.14
CA ALA A 51 -1.78 2.63 11.32
C ALA A 51 -1.16 3.79 12.13
N LEU A 52 -1.71 4.10 13.32
CA LEU A 52 -1.24 5.19 14.19
C LEU A 52 -0.35 4.73 15.34
N ALA A 53 -0.36 3.45 15.69
CA ALA A 53 0.37 2.94 16.86
C ALA A 53 0.90 1.53 16.64
N PRO A 54 2.15 1.23 17.05
CA PRO A 54 2.74 -0.11 16.99
C PRO A 54 2.01 -1.09 17.92
N THR A 55 2.41 -2.36 17.82
CA THR A 55 1.78 -3.45 18.55
C THR A 55 1.98 -3.34 20.05
N ASP A 56 0.88 -3.46 20.79
CA ASP A 56 0.83 -3.69 22.23
C ASP A 56 -0.10 -4.87 22.57
N VAL A 57 -0.02 -5.37 23.81
CA VAL A 57 -0.81 -6.49 24.31
C VAL A 57 -2.01 -5.98 25.08
N TYR A 58 -3.15 -6.60 24.84
CA TYR A 58 -4.45 -6.22 25.42
C TYR A 58 -5.16 -7.46 25.98
N VAL A 59 -6.02 -7.23 26.94
CA VAL A 59 -7.00 -8.23 27.39
C VAL A 59 -8.41 -7.71 27.22
N ARG A 60 -9.29 -8.55 26.68
CA ARG A 60 -10.75 -8.32 26.65
C ARG A 60 -11.41 -9.33 27.57
N ASP A 61 -12.06 -8.87 28.62
CA ASP A 61 -12.77 -9.74 29.56
C ASP A 61 -14.03 -10.35 28.93
N ALA A 62 -14.66 -11.28 29.64
CA ALA A 62 -15.88 -11.96 29.17
C ALA A 62 -17.07 -10.98 28.98
N LYS A 63 -17.06 -9.80 29.63
CA LYS A 63 -18.09 -8.76 29.49
C LYS A 63 -17.78 -7.78 28.35
N GLY A 64 -16.65 -7.95 27.68
CA GLY A 64 -16.25 -7.13 26.56
C GLY A 64 -15.40 -5.91 26.91
N LYS A 65 -15.03 -5.70 28.17
CA LYS A 65 -14.14 -4.59 28.57
C LYS A 65 -12.72 -4.89 28.11
N VAL A 66 -12.12 -3.95 27.38
CA VAL A 66 -10.74 -3.99 26.92
C VAL A 66 -9.84 -3.21 27.87
N THR A 67 -8.69 -3.78 28.17
CA THR A 67 -7.63 -3.17 28.96
C THR A 67 -6.29 -3.38 28.23
N GLN A 68 -5.54 -2.31 28.02
CA GLN A 68 -4.17 -2.38 27.51
C GLN A 68 -3.25 -2.83 28.64
N LEU A 69 -2.41 -3.86 28.37
CA LEU A 69 -1.49 -4.43 29.35
C LEU A 69 -0.06 -3.93 29.18
N THR A 70 0.34 -3.57 27.96
CA THR A 70 1.67 -3.05 27.67
C THR A 70 1.61 -1.70 26.97
N ALA A 71 2.66 -0.91 27.09
CA ALA A 71 2.83 0.35 26.41
C ALA A 71 4.31 0.51 26.01
N VAL A 72 4.83 -0.50 25.27
CA VAL A 72 6.27 -0.68 25.03
C VAL A 72 6.89 0.50 24.30
N ASN A 73 6.15 1.14 23.41
CA ASN A 73 6.63 2.26 22.61
C ASN A 73 6.04 3.62 23.01
N ALA A 74 5.36 3.72 24.17
CA ALA A 74 4.63 4.93 24.54
C ALA A 74 5.51 6.18 24.57
N ASP A 75 6.70 6.09 25.20
CA ASP A 75 7.63 7.23 25.33
C ASP A 75 8.09 7.71 23.95
N ARG A 76 8.45 6.77 23.07
CA ARG A 76 8.87 7.10 21.69
C ARG A 76 7.71 7.65 20.86
N MET A 77 6.52 7.10 21.02
CA MET A 77 5.34 7.57 20.29
C MET A 77 4.90 8.98 20.73
N ALA A 78 5.19 9.36 22.00
CA ALA A 78 4.93 10.70 22.51
C ALA A 78 5.87 11.78 21.91
N GLU A 79 7.00 11.40 21.33
CA GLU A 79 7.91 12.32 20.62
C GLU A 79 7.39 12.73 19.22
N PHE A 80 6.40 12.01 18.69
CA PHE A 80 5.86 12.29 17.37
C PHE A 80 4.60 13.15 17.44
N ASP A 81 4.49 14.07 16.49
CA ASP A 81 3.27 14.86 16.33
C ASP A 81 2.05 13.97 16.07
N PRO A 82 0.86 14.35 16.55
CA PRO A 82 -0.35 13.60 16.35
C PRO A 82 -0.75 13.59 14.87
N VAL A 83 -1.18 12.42 14.38
CA VAL A 83 -1.68 12.20 13.04
C VAL A 83 -3.15 11.81 13.12
N ARG A 84 -3.97 12.41 12.28
CA ARG A 84 -5.38 12.03 12.08
C ARG A 84 -5.46 11.00 10.98
N LEU A 85 -6.28 9.97 11.20
CA LEU A 85 -6.66 8.96 10.22
C LEU A 85 -8.16 9.04 9.98
N ASP A 86 -8.55 9.20 8.72
CA ASP A 86 -9.93 9.12 8.28
C ASP A 86 -10.07 7.98 7.28
N ARG A 87 -11.17 7.23 7.38
CA ARG A 87 -11.54 6.21 6.39
C ARG A 87 -12.35 6.87 5.29
N MET A 88 -12.19 6.41 4.07
CA MET A 88 -13.04 6.81 2.95
C MET A 88 -13.65 5.60 2.28
N GLN A 89 -14.84 5.80 1.72
CA GLN A 89 -15.52 4.83 0.87
C GLN A 89 -16.06 5.58 -0.35
N PHE A 90 -15.90 5.00 -1.52
CA PHE A 90 -16.36 5.60 -2.77
C PHE A 90 -16.82 4.52 -3.75
N ALA A 91 -17.51 4.92 -4.81
CA ALA A 91 -17.81 4.04 -5.94
C ALA A 91 -16.56 3.97 -6.84
N GLY A 92 -15.96 2.80 -6.93
CA GLY A 92 -14.83 2.48 -7.79
C GLY A 92 -15.28 1.98 -9.16
N ALA A 93 -14.41 1.21 -9.81
CA ALA A 93 -14.68 0.56 -11.09
C ALA A 93 -15.98 -0.27 -11.00
N ASN A 94 -16.75 -0.30 -12.07
CA ASN A 94 -18.07 -0.92 -12.13
C ASN A 94 -19.12 -0.38 -11.12
N GLY A 95 -18.81 0.68 -10.37
CA GLY A 95 -19.63 1.18 -9.28
C GLY A 95 -19.51 0.40 -7.97
N ASP A 96 -18.54 -0.51 -7.87
CA ASP A 96 -18.28 -1.30 -6.67
C ASP A 96 -17.79 -0.43 -5.52
N LYS A 97 -18.05 -0.88 -4.28
CA LYS A 97 -17.58 -0.18 -3.09
C LYS A 97 -16.09 -0.40 -2.89
N VAL A 98 -15.33 0.68 -2.98
CA VAL A 98 -13.89 0.70 -2.74
C VAL A 98 -13.58 1.52 -1.50
N TRP A 99 -12.60 1.08 -0.73
CA TRP A 99 -12.20 1.72 0.51
C TRP A 99 -10.79 2.29 0.41
N GLY A 100 -10.51 3.23 1.29
CA GLY A 100 -9.18 3.80 1.44
C GLY A 100 -9.04 4.55 2.76
N MET A 101 -7.86 5.11 2.97
CA MET A 101 -7.56 5.91 4.15
C MET A 101 -6.91 7.23 3.76
N ILE A 102 -7.16 8.24 4.57
CA ILE A 102 -6.50 9.54 4.54
C ILE A 102 -5.78 9.72 5.87
N LEU A 103 -4.46 9.96 5.84
CA LEU A 103 -3.70 10.34 7.02
C LEU A 103 -3.10 11.72 6.80
N LYS A 104 -3.12 12.56 7.84
CA LYS A 104 -2.50 13.88 7.80
C LYS A 104 -2.08 14.36 9.19
N PRO A 105 -1.16 15.33 9.29
CA PRO A 105 -0.87 15.94 10.59
C PRO A 105 -2.15 16.47 11.21
N ALA A 106 -2.44 16.10 12.47
CA ALA A 106 -3.67 16.51 13.15
C ALA A 106 -3.75 18.04 13.37
N ASN A 107 -2.59 18.67 13.54
CA ASN A 107 -2.43 20.09 13.81
C ASN A 107 -1.97 20.89 12.58
N ALA A 108 -2.22 20.38 11.36
CA ALA A 108 -1.81 21.07 10.15
C ALA A 108 -2.49 22.43 10.02
N THR A 109 -1.69 23.50 9.97
CA THR A 109 -2.15 24.88 9.79
C THR A 109 -2.14 25.31 8.32
N ALA A 110 -1.47 24.58 7.45
CA ALA A 110 -1.44 24.86 6.02
C ALA A 110 -2.84 24.74 5.41
N ALA A 111 -3.23 25.68 4.56
CA ALA A 111 -4.52 25.65 3.87
C ALA A 111 -4.60 24.46 2.90
N LYS A 112 -3.48 24.03 2.35
CA LYS A 112 -3.34 22.89 1.45
C LYS A 112 -2.12 22.04 1.83
N LEU A 113 -2.28 20.73 1.79
CA LEU A 113 -1.21 19.75 2.02
C LEU A 113 -0.89 19.05 0.69
N PRO A 114 0.40 18.99 0.30
CA PRO A 114 0.80 18.16 -0.83
C PRO A 114 0.50 16.69 -0.52
N VAL A 115 0.21 15.90 -1.56
CA VAL A 115 -0.28 14.53 -1.38
C VAL A 115 0.79 13.49 -1.72
N ALA A 116 1.04 12.57 -0.78
CA ALA A 116 1.70 11.30 -1.03
C ALA A 116 0.62 10.22 -1.25
N PHE A 117 0.44 9.80 -2.50
CA PHE A 117 -0.53 8.78 -2.90
C PHE A 117 0.16 7.42 -2.93
N ILE A 118 -0.11 6.57 -1.93
CA ILE A 118 0.64 5.32 -1.74
C ILE A 118 -0.20 4.14 -2.21
N VAL A 119 0.36 3.35 -3.13
CA VAL A 119 -0.26 2.16 -3.72
C VAL A 119 0.41 0.91 -3.16
N HIS A 120 -0.38 0.01 -2.56
CA HIS A 120 0.15 -1.22 -1.97
C HIS A 120 0.58 -2.25 -3.01
N GLY A 121 1.45 -3.16 -2.58
CA GLY A 121 1.84 -4.35 -3.34
C GLY A 121 0.89 -5.53 -3.13
N GLY A 122 1.25 -6.65 -3.68
CA GLY A 122 0.49 -7.87 -3.71
C GLY A 122 0.34 -8.34 -5.16
N PRO A 123 -0.77 -8.05 -5.85
CA PRO A 123 -1.84 -7.08 -5.56
C PRO A 123 -2.83 -7.50 -4.47
N GLN A 124 -2.92 -8.80 -4.16
CA GLN A 124 -3.76 -9.32 -3.10
C GLN A 124 -3.17 -8.92 -1.74
N GLY A 125 -3.58 -7.78 -1.25
CA GLY A 125 -3.12 -7.16 -0.02
C GLY A 125 -4.03 -6.01 0.40
N SER A 126 -3.62 -5.27 1.41
CA SER A 126 -4.25 -4.03 1.85
C SER A 126 -3.27 -3.29 2.74
N PHE A 127 -3.26 -1.96 2.70
CA PHE A 127 -2.58 -1.22 3.77
C PHE A 127 -3.30 -1.43 5.10
N GLY A 128 -4.63 -1.42 5.08
CA GLY A 128 -5.46 -1.59 6.25
C GLY A 128 -5.11 -0.63 7.40
N ASN A 129 -5.85 -0.71 8.48
CA ASN A 129 -5.54 0.01 9.72
C ASN A 129 -4.52 -0.80 10.53
N SER A 130 -3.26 -0.90 10.00
CA SER A 130 -2.20 -1.68 10.60
C SER A 130 -0.86 -0.93 10.63
N TRP A 131 -0.01 -1.26 11.60
CA TRP A 131 1.33 -0.71 11.70
C TRP A 131 2.27 -1.39 10.71
N SER A 132 3.06 -0.59 10.01
CA SER A 132 4.15 -1.07 9.17
C SER A 132 5.47 -0.42 9.60
N THR A 133 6.56 -1.19 9.59
CA THR A 133 7.92 -0.68 9.79
C THR A 133 8.62 -0.30 8.49
N ARG A 134 7.98 -0.56 7.34
CA ARG A 134 8.49 -0.27 5.99
C ARG A 134 7.70 0.88 5.36
N TRP A 135 6.63 0.58 4.68
CA TRP A 135 5.71 1.54 4.07
C TRP A 135 4.70 2.02 5.12
N ASN A 136 5.13 2.94 5.99
CA ASN A 136 4.28 3.44 7.06
C ASN A 136 3.66 4.79 6.67
N PRO A 137 2.35 4.85 6.38
CA PRO A 137 1.67 6.09 6.00
C PRO A 137 1.82 7.22 7.03
N ARG A 138 1.91 6.84 8.33
CA ARG A 138 2.12 7.83 9.39
C ARG A 138 3.41 8.61 9.23
N LEU A 139 4.52 7.97 8.80
CA LEU A 139 5.80 8.66 8.61
C LEU A 139 5.72 9.72 7.51
N PHE A 140 4.98 9.45 6.43
CA PHE A 140 4.73 10.45 5.39
C PHE A 140 3.89 11.61 5.91
N ALA A 141 2.87 11.35 6.72
CA ALA A 141 2.09 12.39 7.38
C ALA A 141 2.96 13.24 8.31
N GLN A 142 3.92 12.63 9.04
CA GLN A 142 4.89 13.35 9.88
C GLN A 142 5.78 14.31 9.07
N GLN A 143 6.01 14.03 7.80
CA GLN A 143 6.74 14.94 6.90
C GLN A 143 5.86 16.08 6.37
N GLY A 144 4.59 16.18 6.79
CA GLY A 144 3.68 17.26 6.39
C GLY A 144 2.88 16.96 5.13
N TYR A 145 2.85 15.71 4.65
CA TYR A 145 1.99 15.31 3.54
C TYR A 145 0.58 14.93 4.01
N GLY A 146 -0.42 15.19 3.16
CA GLY A 146 -1.64 14.42 3.17
C GLY A 146 -1.36 13.07 2.49
N VAL A 147 -1.62 11.96 3.19
CA VAL A 147 -1.37 10.60 2.66
C VAL A 147 -2.69 9.99 2.27
N VAL A 148 -2.77 9.43 1.07
CA VAL A 148 -3.95 8.73 0.58
C VAL A 148 -3.56 7.32 0.18
N THR A 149 -4.30 6.32 0.67
CA THR A 149 -4.20 4.93 0.26
C THR A 149 -5.54 4.43 -0.24
N VAL A 150 -5.54 3.50 -1.19
CA VAL A 150 -6.75 2.92 -1.78
C VAL A 150 -6.58 1.40 -1.83
N ASP A 151 -7.57 0.67 -1.34
CA ASP A 151 -7.67 -0.78 -1.49
C ASP A 151 -8.45 -1.08 -2.78
N PHE A 152 -7.75 -1.03 -3.91
CA PHE A 152 -8.29 -1.22 -5.27
C PHE A 152 -8.75 -2.66 -5.51
N HIS A 153 -9.47 -2.92 -6.61
CA HIS A 153 -9.85 -4.28 -7.04
C HIS A 153 -8.63 -5.20 -7.07
N GLY A 154 -8.73 -6.36 -6.40
CA GLY A 154 -7.62 -7.25 -6.10
C GLY A 154 -7.24 -7.27 -4.62
N SER A 155 -7.54 -6.20 -3.87
CA SER A 155 -7.25 -6.12 -2.44
C SER A 155 -8.03 -7.17 -1.64
N THR A 156 -7.45 -7.56 -0.49
CA THR A 156 -8.06 -8.51 0.45
C THR A 156 -8.99 -7.79 1.44
N GLY A 157 -9.90 -8.53 2.07
CA GLY A 157 -10.83 -7.99 3.07
C GLY A 157 -12.22 -7.60 2.53
N TYR A 158 -12.44 -7.76 1.22
CA TYR A 158 -13.68 -7.36 0.53
C TYR A 158 -14.44 -8.54 -0.07
N GLY A 159 -14.05 -9.76 0.28
CA GLY A 159 -14.57 -11.01 -0.26
C GLY A 159 -13.77 -11.52 -1.45
N GLN A 160 -13.87 -12.83 -1.71
CA GLN A 160 -13.06 -13.53 -2.71
C GLN A 160 -13.24 -12.96 -4.12
N ALA A 161 -14.48 -12.64 -4.52
CA ALA A 161 -14.77 -12.09 -5.84
C ALA A 161 -14.06 -10.76 -6.11
N PHE A 162 -13.93 -9.90 -5.09
CA PHE A 162 -13.19 -8.64 -5.20
C PHE A 162 -11.69 -8.90 -5.32
N THR A 163 -11.16 -9.82 -4.51
CA THR A 163 -9.75 -10.23 -4.55
C THR A 163 -9.38 -10.84 -5.90
N ASP A 164 -10.20 -11.74 -6.43
CA ASP A 164 -9.93 -12.42 -7.71
C ASP A 164 -10.19 -11.53 -8.94
N SER A 165 -10.86 -10.41 -8.76
CA SER A 165 -11.26 -9.53 -9.87
C SER A 165 -10.09 -8.91 -10.63
N ILE A 166 -8.90 -8.92 -10.07
CA ILE A 166 -7.68 -8.43 -10.71
C ILE A 166 -7.06 -9.45 -11.67
N ASN A 167 -7.40 -10.73 -11.55
CA ASN A 167 -6.89 -11.77 -12.43
C ASN A 167 -7.13 -11.39 -13.90
N LYS A 168 -6.08 -11.35 -14.72
CA LYS A 168 -6.05 -10.86 -16.11
C LYS A 168 -6.45 -9.39 -16.31
N ASP A 169 -6.42 -8.58 -15.23
CA ASP A 169 -6.84 -7.17 -15.27
C ASP A 169 -5.95 -6.25 -14.41
N TRP A 170 -4.66 -6.47 -14.46
CA TRP A 170 -3.67 -5.79 -13.59
C TRP A 170 -3.69 -4.27 -13.72
N GLY A 171 -3.93 -3.74 -14.91
CA GLY A 171 -3.88 -2.30 -15.19
C GLY A 171 -5.24 -1.66 -15.46
N GLY A 172 -6.34 -2.41 -15.43
CA GLY A 172 -7.69 -1.92 -15.71
C GLY A 172 -8.41 -1.37 -14.49
N LYS A 173 -9.24 -2.21 -13.84
CA LYS A 173 -10.00 -1.79 -12.65
C LYS A 173 -9.12 -1.17 -11.54
N PRO A 174 -7.93 -1.70 -11.21
CA PRO A 174 -7.09 -1.07 -10.20
C PRO A 174 -6.72 0.38 -10.53
N LEU A 175 -6.33 0.69 -11.77
CA LEU A 175 -6.01 2.07 -12.15
C LEU A 175 -7.25 2.97 -12.10
N GLU A 176 -8.42 2.48 -12.48
CA GLU A 176 -9.68 3.22 -12.37
C GLU A 176 -10.01 3.54 -10.91
N ASP A 177 -9.90 2.56 -10.01
CA ASP A 177 -10.09 2.75 -8.56
C ASP A 177 -9.13 3.79 -7.99
N LEU A 178 -7.87 3.75 -8.38
CA LEU A 178 -6.86 4.71 -7.93
C LEU A 178 -7.19 6.13 -8.36
N LYS A 179 -7.65 6.32 -9.61
CA LYS A 179 -8.11 7.63 -10.11
C LYS A 179 -9.32 8.14 -9.35
N LEU A 180 -10.32 7.29 -9.19
CA LEU A 180 -11.56 7.62 -8.46
C LEU A 180 -11.28 7.86 -6.97
N GLY A 181 -10.37 7.08 -6.37
CA GLY A 181 -9.96 7.21 -4.99
C GLY A 181 -9.23 8.52 -4.68
N LEU A 182 -8.31 8.94 -5.54
CA LEU A 182 -7.64 10.24 -5.38
C LEU A 182 -8.65 11.40 -5.47
N ALA A 183 -9.58 11.33 -6.43
CA ALA A 183 -10.65 12.31 -6.55
C ALA A 183 -11.61 12.31 -5.35
N ALA A 184 -11.95 11.13 -4.82
CA ALA A 184 -12.78 10.98 -3.63
C ALA A 184 -12.11 11.55 -2.38
N ALA A 185 -10.80 11.32 -2.21
CA ALA A 185 -10.02 11.89 -1.12
C ALA A 185 -10.05 13.43 -1.13
N GLY A 186 -9.84 14.05 -2.30
CA GLY A 186 -9.92 15.52 -2.44
C GLY A 186 -11.30 16.10 -2.21
N LYS A 187 -12.37 15.33 -2.47
CA LYS A 187 -13.75 15.73 -2.13
C LYS A 187 -14.04 15.59 -0.64
N GLN A 188 -13.53 14.54 0.00
CA GLN A 188 -13.75 14.28 1.42
C GLN A 188 -12.96 15.25 2.29
N ASP A 189 -11.75 15.60 1.89
CA ASP A 189 -10.87 16.50 2.63
C ASP A 189 -10.31 17.60 1.72
N ALA A 190 -10.91 18.78 1.81
CA ALA A 190 -10.52 19.95 1.02
C ALA A 190 -9.10 20.48 1.34
N GLN A 191 -8.47 20.03 2.42
CA GLN A 191 -7.08 20.37 2.76
C GLN A 191 -6.07 19.63 1.89
N LEU A 192 -6.45 18.50 1.26
CA LEU A 192 -5.58 17.78 0.34
C LEU A 192 -5.44 18.55 -0.99
N ASP A 193 -4.21 18.82 -1.39
CA ASP A 193 -3.91 19.35 -2.72
C ASP A 193 -3.63 18.19 -3.69
N ILE A 194 -4.71 17.57 -4.17
CA ILE A 194 -4.60 16.41 -5.07
C ILE A 194 -3.98 16.75 -6.43
N ALA A 195 -3.89 18.02 -6.81
CA ALA A 195 -3.17 18.48 -8.00
C ALA A 195 -1.66 18.60 -7.77
N ASN A 196 -1.24 18.68 -6.51
CA ASN A 196 0.15 18.68 -6.07
C ASN A 196 0.46 17.35 -5.37
N ALA A 197 0.44 16.26 -6.12
CA ALA A 197 0.59 14.90 -5.64
C ALA A 197 1.73 14.17 -6.33
N CYS A 198 2.42 13.28 -5.59
CA CYS A 198 3.28 12.22 -6.13
C CYS A 198 2.69 10.86 -5.76
N ALA A 199 2.82 9.88 -6.65
CA ALA A 199 2.42 8.51 -6.38
C ALA A 199 3.64 7.62 -6.09
N LEU A 200 3.44 6.67 -5.18
CA LEU A 200 4.49 5.79 -4.70
C LEU A 200 3.96 4.36 -4.56
N GLY A 201 4.80 3.37 -4.83
CA GLY A 201 4.44 1.98 -4.59
C GLY A 201 5.60 1.02 -4.75
N ALA A 202 5.45 -0.16 -4.15
CA ALA A 202 6.40 -1.25 -4.24
C ALA A 202 5.74 -2.51 -4.78
N SER A 203 6.54 -3.38 -5.40
CA SER A 203 6.05 -4.66 -5.93
C SER A 203 4.97 -4.43 -6.99
N TYR A 204 3.77 -4.98 -6.83
CA TYR A 204 2.65 -4.58 -7.67
C TYR A 204 2.41 -3.06 -7.66
N GLY A 205 2.56 -2.40 -6.49
CA GLY A 205 2.49 -0.93 -6.43
C GLY A 205 3.58 -0.25 -7.25
N GLY A 206 4.78 -0.82 -7.33
CA GLY A 206 5.87 -0.40 -8.22
C GLY A 206 5.54 -0.62 -9.70
N TYR A 207 4.94 -1.78 -10.05
CA TYR A 207 4.34 -2.01 -11.36
C TYR A 207 3.33 -0.91 -11.70
N MET A 208 2.44 -0.60 -10.77
CA MET A 208 1.43 0.45 -10.98
C MET A 208 2.07 1.82 -11.23
N MET A 209 3.22 2.14 -10.63
CA MET A 209 3.94 3.37 -10.95
C MET A 209 4.45 3.38 -12.40
N ASN A 210 5.01 2.26 -12.88
CA ASN A 210 5.42 2.10 -14.27
C ASN A 210 4.20 2.19 -15.21
N TRP A 211 3.06 1.62 -14.82
CA TRP A 211 1.81 1.66 -15.58
C TRP A 211 1.22 3.08 -15.64
N ILE A 212 1.15 3.78 -14.50
CA ILE A 212 0.69 5.17 -14.39
C ILE A 212 1.53 6.09 -15.27
N ALA A 213 2.85 5.90 -15.34
CA ALA A 213 3.73 6.70 -16.17
C ALA A 213 3.32 6.68 -17.66
N GLY A 214 2.71 5.60 -18.13
CA GLY A 214 2.22 5.44 -19.51
C GLY A 214 0.72 5.69 -19.72
N GLN A 215 -0.11 5.56 -18.67
CA GLN A 215 -1.57 5.56 -18.77
C GLN A 215 -2.25 6.75 -18.08
N TRP A 216 -1.54 7.41 -17.16
CA TRP A 216 -2.07 8.57 -16.44
C TRP A 216 -0.97 9.64 -16.31
N THR A 217 -0.51 10.11 -17.45
CA THR A 217 0.71 10.91 -17.59
C THR A 217 0.65 12.31 -16.94
N ASP A 218 -0.54 12.82 -16.63
CA ASP A 218 -0.75 14.13 -16.01
C ASP A 218 -1.27 14.04 -14.55
N GLY A 219 -1.31 12.82 -14.01
CA GLY A 219 -1.90 12.58 -12.69
C GLY A 219 -1.01 13.05 -11.53
N PHE A 220 0.32 13.06 -11.73
CA PHE A 220 1.26 13.27 -10.63
C PHE A 220 2.46 14.15 -11.03
N LYS A 221 3.02 14.86 -10.05
CA LYS A 221 4.25 15.64 -10.20
C LYS A 221 5.49 14.77 -10.24
N CYS A 222 5.49 13.65 -9.51
CA CYS A 222 6.55 12.66 -9.52
C CYS A 222 6.02 11.27 -9.15
N LEU A 223 6.83 10.25 -9.44
CA LEU A 223 6.58 8.87 -9.09
C LEU A 223 7.75 8.29 -8.29
N VAL A 224 7.46 7.31 -7.43
CA VAL A 224 8.47 6.48 -6.77
C VAL A 224 8.10 5.02 -7.04
N GLN A 225 8.89 4.37 -7.88
CA GLN A 225 8.78 2.96 -8.22
C GLN A 225 9.83 2.19 -7.42
N HIS A 226 9.41 1.30 -6.55
CA HIS A 226 10.28 0.39 -5.82
C HIS A 226 9.97 -1.06 -6.25
N ASP A 227 11.00 -1.77 -6.72
CA ASP A 227 10.94 -3.18 -7.15
C ASP A 227 9.67 -3.56 -7.95
N GLY A 228 9.28 -2.73 -8.89
CA GLY A 228 8.07 -2.93 -9.71
C GLY A 228 8.35 -3.63 -11.03
N VAL A 229 7.39 -4.45 -11.49
CA VAL A 229 7.45 -5.05 -12.82
C VAL A 229 7.46 -3.95 -13.90
N PHE A 230 8.43 -4.01 -14.79
CA PHE A 230 8.58 -3.11 -15.92
C PHE A 230 8.29 -3.81 -17.26
N ASP A 231 8.85 -4.99 -17.46
CA ASP A 231 8.60 -5.84 -18.62
C ASP A 231 8.05 -7.20 -18.15
N ALA A 232 6.74 -7.40 -18.33
CA ALA A 232 6.05 -8.62 -17.95
C ALA A 232 6.55 -9.86 -18.72
N ARG A 233 7.11 -9.70 -19.93
CA ARG A 233 7.74 -10.79 -20.70
C ARG A 233 8.98 -11.34 -20.03
N ALA A 234 9.87 -10.44 -19.60
CA ALA A 234 11.08 -10.83 -18.88
C ALA A 234 10.71 -11.41 -17.52
N MET A 235 9.79 -10.76 -16.79
CA MET A 235 9.29 -11.19 -15.49
C MET A 235 8.80 -12.64 -15.50
N ALA A 236 8.08 -13.06 -16.54
CA ALA A 236 7.56 -14.42 -16.71
C ALA A 236 8.63 -15.53 -16.71
N TYR A 237 9.92 -15.17 -16.86
CA TYR A 237 11.04 -16.11 -16.87
C TYR A 237 12.10 -15.82 -15.80
N GLU A 238 11.96 -14.73 -15.05
CA GLU A 238 12.96 -14.27 -14.08
C GLU A 238 12.50 -14.43 -12.64
N THR A 239 11.19 -14.41 -12.37
CA THR A 239 10.63 -14.44 -11.01
C THR A 239 10.80 -15.79 -10.33
N GLU A 240 11.01 -15.79 -9.02
CA GLU A 240 10.94 -17.01 -8.18
C GLU A 240 9.50 -17.51 -8.00
N GLU A 241 8.49 -16.67 -8.28
CA GLU A 241 7.06 -16.95 -8.06
C GLU A 241 6.32 -17.26 -9.36
N LEU A 242 6.82 -18.18 -10.19
CA LEU A 242 6.20 -18.54 -11.47
C LEU A 242 4.72 -18.93 -11.35
N TRP A 243 4.36 -19.66 -10.29
CA TRP A 243 2.97 -20.07 -10.01
C TRP A 243 2.03 -18.87 -9.86
N PHE A 244 2.50 -17.78 -9.23
CA PHE A 244 1.74 -16.56 -9.04
C PHE A 244 1.56 -15.81 -10.36
N ASP A 245 2.64 -15.62 -11.11
CA ASP A 245 2.63 -14.92 -12.38
C ASP A 245 1.74 -15.64 -13.41
N GLU A 246 1.85 -16.96 -13.49
CA GLU A 246 0.98 -17.77 -14.36
C GLU A 246 -0.49 -17.76 -13.92
N TRP A 247 -0.77 -17.73 -12.63
CA TRP A 247 -2.13 -17.57 -12.10
C TRP A 247 -2.73 -16.23 -12.50
N GLU A 248 -1.99 -15.15 -12.31
CA GLU A 248 -2.45 -13.79 -12.60
C GLU A 248 -2.73 -13.55 -14.08
N HIS A 249 -1.96 -14.18 -14.97
CA HIS A 249 -2.10 -14.05 -16.41
C HIS A 249 -2.87 -15.21 -17.07
N GLY A 250 -3.19 -16.28 -16.32
CA GLY A 250 -3.97 -17.44 -16.80
C GLY A 250 -3.16 -18.49 -17.52
N GLY A 251 -1.83 -18.48 -17.38
CA GLY A 251 -0.91 -19.48 -17.90
C GLY A 251 0.48 -18.92 -18.19
N PRO A 252 1.44 -19.77 -18.57
CA PRO A 252 2.78 -19.31 -18.89
C PRO A 252 2.81 -18.43 -20.15
N TYR A 253 3.71 -17.45 -20.18
CA TYR A 253 3.83 -16.47 -21.26
C TYR A 253 3.79 -17.08 -22.67
N PHE A 254 4.50 -18.18 -22.92
CA PHE A 254 4.54 -18.82 -24.25
C PHE A 254 3.21 -19.43 -24.72
N LYS A 255 2.19 -19.52 -23.83
CA LYS A 255 0.83 -19.98 -24.16
C LYS A 255 -0.18 -18.84 -24.26
N VAL A 256 -0.01 -17.79 -23.46
CA VAL A 256 -0.96 -16.67 -23.34
C VAL A 256 -0.25 -15.31 -23.39
N PRO A 257 0.62 -15.05 -24.39
CA PRO A 257 1.41 -13.82 -24.43
C PRO A 257 0.55 -12.55 -24.43
N GLU A 258 -0.62 -12.57 -25.01
CA GLU A 258 -1.55 -11.44 -25.09
C GLU A 258 -2.03 -10.96 -23.72
N GLU A 259 -2.15 -11.87 -22.74
CA GLU A 259 -2.58 -11.51 -21.38
C GLU A 259 -1.48 -10.76 -20.63
N TYR A 260 -0.21 -11.08 -20.89
CA TYR A 260 0.93 -10.34 -20.36
C TYR A 260 1.11 -9.00 -21.06
N GLU A 261 1.07 -8.98 -22.39
CA GLU A 261 1.30 -7.79 -23.19
C GLU A 261 0.23 -6.71 -23.00
N LYS A 262 -0.99 -7.09 -22.68
CA LYS A 262 -2.12 -6.20 -22.45
C LYS A 262 -1.85 -5.18 -21.34
N TRP A 263 -1.15 -5.61 -20.30
CA TRP A 263 -0.87 -4.79 -19.12
C TRP A 263 0.63 -4.53 -18.92
N ASN A 264 1.42 -4.62 -19.98
CA ASN A 264 2.87 -4.54 -19.93
C ASN A 264 3.36 -3.09 -20.02
N PRO A 265 3.95 -2.50 -18.94
CA PRO A 265 4.40 -1.11 -18.91
C PRO A 265 5.41 -0.75 -19.99
N VAL A 266 6.32 -1.69 -20.36
CA VAL A 266 7.37 -1.45 -21.36
C VAL A 266 6.80 -1.03 -22.71
N ASN A 267 5.58 -1.46 -23.05
CA ASN A 267 4.91 -1.12 -24.31
C ASN A 267 4.45 0.35 -24.39
N HIS A 268 4.58 1.11 -23.30
CA HIS A 268 4.07 2.49 -23.20
C HIS A 268 5.16 3.50 -22.78
N VAL A 269 6.43 3.10 -22.86
CA VAL A 269 7.58 3.95 -22.51
C VAL A 269 7.62 5.23 -23.36
N ASP A 270 7.12 5.19 -24.58
CA ASP A 270 7.02 6.36 -25.46
C ASP A 270 6.20 7.52 -24.88
N LYS A 271 5.29 7.24 -23.92
CA LYS A 271 4.45 8.22 -23.23
C LYS A 271 5.04 8.73 -21.92
N TRP A 272 6.10 8.10 -21.41
CA TRP A 272 6.69 8.43 -20.13
C TRP A 272 7.29 9.84 -20.13
N LYS A 273 6.81 10.69 -19.22
CA LYS A 273 7.27 12.07 -19.02
C LYS A 273 7.33 12.51 -17.57
N THR A 274 6.68 11.76 -16.67
CA THR A 274 6.63 12.08 -15.24
C THR A 274 7.95 11.70 -14.58
N PRO A 275 8.63 12.61 -13.85
CA PRO A 275 9.84 12.31 -13.09
C PRO A 275 9.67 11.09 -12.19
N MET A 276 10.67 10.20 -12.13
CA MET A 276 10.56 8.94 -11.38
C MET A 276 11.84 8.61 -10.63
N LEU A 277 11.69 8.33 -9.32
CA LEU A 277 12.69 7.65 -8.52
C LEU A 277 12.48 6.14 -8.67
N VAL A 278 13.51 5.42 -9.08
CA VAL A 278 13.53 3.96 -9.19
C VAL A 278 14.37 3.40 -8.05
N ILE A 279 13.82 2.45 -7.31
CA ILE A 279 14.50 1.75 -6.21
C ILE A 279 14.47 0.25 -6.51
N THR A 280 15.60 -0.43 -6.30
CA THR A 280 15.69 -1.88 -6.51
C THR A 280 16.79 -2.47 -5.62
N SER A 281 16.76 -3.80 -5.43
CA SER A 281 17.70 -4.53 -4.59
C SER A 281 18.31 -5.71 -5.34
N GLU A 282 19.64 -5.92 -5.24
CA GLU A 282 20.35 -6.95 -6.03
C GLU A 282 19.97 -8.38 -5.66
N LYS A 283 19.42 -8.60 -4.44
CA LYS A 283 18.97 -9.92 -3.98
C LYS A 283 17.46 -10.09 -4.07
N ASP A 284 16.81 -9.27 -4.86
CA ASP A 284 15.40 -9.45 -5.19
C ASP A 284 15.27 -10.50 -6.30
N PHE A 285 14.74 -11.66 -5.93
CA PHE A 285 14.44 -12.76 -6.84
C PHE A 285 12.93 -12.85 -7.15
N ARG A 286 12.12 -12.05 -6.49
CA ARG A 286 10.68 -11.95 -6.74
C ARG A 286 10.39 -11.06 -7.93
N ILE A 287 10.88 -9.82 -7.89
CA ILE A 287 10.94 -8.91 -9.04
C ILE A 287 12.40 -8.55 -9.23
N PRO A 288 13.12 -9.29 -10.08
CA PRO A 288 14.57 -9.16 -10.22
C PRO A 288 15.02 -7.73 -10.49
N TYR A 289 16.16 -7.35 -9.93
CA TYR A 289 16.68 -5.97 -9.99
C TYR A 289 16.86 -5.47 -11.43
N THR A 290 16.97 -6.37 -12.40
CA THR A 290 17.00 -6.06 -13.84
C THR A 290 15.78 -5.29 -14.30
N GLN A 291 14.61 -5.52 -13.69
CA GLN A 291 13.38 -4.79 -13.96
C GLN A 291 13.53 -3.30 -13.61
N GLY A 292 14.11 -3.00 -12.45
CA GLY A 292 14.42 -1.63 -12.02
C GLY A 292 15.48 -0.96 -12.92
N LEU A 293 16.55 -1.67 -13.26
CA LEU A 293 17.59 -1.15 -14.16
C LEU A 293 17.03 -0.84 -15.55
N ALA A 294 16.14 -1.71 -16.07
CA ALA A 294 15.53 -1.50 -17.37
C ALA A 294 14.58 -0.29 -17.35
N ALA A 295 13.75 -0.13 -16.31
CA ALA A 295 12.87 1.02 -16.13
C ALA A 295 13.68 2.33 -16.04
N PHE A 296 14.77 2.36 -15.26
CA PHE A 296 15.65 3.52 -15.17
C PHE A 296 16.33 3.85 -16.51
N THR A 297 16.80 2.83 -17.23
CA THR A 297 17.37 3.00 -18.59
C THR A 297 16.35 3.61 -19.55
N ALA A 298 15.09 3.16 -19.49
CA ALA A 298 14.02 3.70 -20.31
C ALA A 298 13.78 5.19 -20.02
N LEU A 299 13.73 5.59 -18.74
CA LEU A 299 13.59 6.99 -18.32
C LEU A 299 14.75 7.86 -18.84
N GLN A 300 16.00 7.39 -18.66
CA GLN A 300 17.19 8.10 -19.12
C GLN A 300 17.20 8.29 -20.65
N ARG A 301 16.87 7.25 -21.41
CA ARG A 301 16.77 7.34 -22.87
C ARG A 301 15.65 8.26 -23.35
N ARG A 302 14.60 8.43 -22.57
CA ARG A 302 13.51 9.38 -22.82
C ARG A 302 13.83 10.81 -22.39
N GLY A 303 14.95 11.02 -21.69
CA GLY A 303 15.31 12.33 -21.09
C GLY A 303 14.38 12.73 -19.94
N VAL A 304 13.72 11.76 -19.30
CA VAL A 304 12.85 12.00 -18.15
C VAL A 304 13.71 12.14 -16.89
N PRO A 305 13.53 13.19 -16.07
CA PRO A 305 14.24 13.34 -14.81
C PRO A 305 14.06 12.11 -13.93
N SER A 306 15.15 11.46 -13.56
CA SER A 306 15.08 10.22 -12.80
C SER A 306 16.31 10.01 -11.93
N GLN A 307 16.13 9.27 -10.84
CA GLN A 307 17.17 8.84 -9.92
C GLN A 307 17.05 7.33 -9.72
N LEU A 308 18.18 6.65 -9.53
CA LEU A 308 18.25 5.24 -9.22
C LEU A 308 18.87 5.05 -7.83
N LEU A 309 18.23 4.28 -6.97
CA LEU A 309 18.75 3.80 -5.69
C LEU A 309 18.82 2.27 -5.72
N VAL A 310 20.02 1.73 -5.54
CA VAL A 310 20.25 0.27 -5.52
C VAL A 310 20.74 -0.14 -4.14
N PHE A 311 20.15 -1.20 -3.60
CA PHE A 311 20.61 -1.85 -2.38
C PHE A 311 21.28 -3.21 -2.72
N PRO A 312 22.61 -3.32 -2.63
CA PRO A 312 23.31 -4.53 -3.07
C PRO A 312 23.13 -5.72 -2.12
N ASP A 313 22.64 -5.47 -0.92
CA ASP A 313 22.56 -6.45 0.15
C ASP A 313 21.14 -6.68 0.71
N GLU A 314 20.11 -6.12 0.05
CA GLU A 314 18.70 -6.30 0.36
C GLU A 314 18.00 -7.22 -0.65
N ASN A 315 16.88 -7.78 -0.19
CA ASN A 315 15.95 -8.56 -1.00
C ASN A 315 14.74 -7.69 -1.43
N HIS A 316 13.61 -8.31 -1.73
CA HIS A 316 12.35 -7.62 -2.10
C HIS A 316 11.84 -6.63 -1.03
N TRP A 317 12.28 -6.78 0.21
CA TRP A 317 11.87 -5.90 1.32
C TRP A 317 13.07 -5.24 1.97
N VAL A 318 13.37 -4.02 1.80
CA VAL A 318 14.47 -3.33 2.50
C VAL A 318 14.30 -3.46 4.02
N LEU A 319 15.06 -4.38 4.65
CA LEU A 319 14.86 -4.81 6.04
C LEU A 319 15.94 -4.33 7.01
N LYS A 320 17.15 -4.04 6.52
CA LYS A 320 18.24 -3.57 7.37
C LYS A 320 17.99 -2.13 7.80
N GLY A 321 18.15 -1.83 9.08
CA GLY A 321 17.83 -0.53 9.65
C GLY A 321 18.52 0.65 8.95
N ALA A 322 19.82 0.54 8.64
CA ALA A 322 20.56 1.59 7.93
C ALA A 322 20.01 1.82 6.51
N ASN A 323 19.72 0.74 5.79
CA ASN A 323 19.14 0.81 4.45
C ASN A 323 17.72 1.38 4.48
N SER A 324 16.93 1.03 5.49
CA SER A 324 15.59 1.60 5.71
C SER A 324 15.64 3.11 5.92
N VAL A 325 16.60 3.60 6.73
CA VAL A 325 16.80 5.05 6.93
C VAL A 325 17.18 5.73 5.61
N GLN A 326 18.13 5.16 4.85
CA GLN A 326 18.54 5.68 3.54
C GLN A 326 17.37 5.69 2.55
N TRP A 327 16.55 4.64 2.54
CA TRP A 327 15.35 4.54 1.71
C TRP A 327 14.39 5.71 2.00
N HIS A 328 14.03 5.90 3.28
CA HIS A 328 13.10 6.96 3.68
C HIS A 328 13.65 8.36 3.37
N GLN A 329 14.93 8.62 3.68
CA GLN A 329 15.56 9.90 3.38
C GLN A 329 15.56 10.19 1.86
N THR A 330 15.89 9.19 1.03
CA THR A 330 15.91 9.35 -0.42
C THR A 330 14.50 9.61 -0.97
N VAL A 331 13.51 8.88 -0.49
CA VAL A 331 12.11 9.06 -0.90
C VAL A 331 11.60 10.44 -0.48
N PHE A 332 11.80 10.85 0.77
CA PHE A 332 11.34 12.17 1.23
C PHE A 332 12.04 13.31 0.50
N ASN A 333 13.33 13.23 0.26
CA ASN A 333 14.05 14.24 -0.53
C ASN A 333 13.52 14.32 -1.97
N TRP A 334 13.19 13.17 -2.57
CA TRP A 334 12.59 13.14 -3.89
C TRP A 334 11.22 13.82 -3.91
N LEU A 335 10.32 13.46 -2.98
CA LEU A 335 9.00 14.07 -2.86
C LEU A 335 9.09 15.58 -2.62
N ASP A 336 9.93 16.02 -1.68
CA ASP A 336 10.12 17.43 -1.33
C ASP A 336 10.56 18.26 -2.52
N SER A 337 11.42 17.71 -3.37
CA SER A 337 11.93 18.40 -4.57
C SER A 337 10.84 18.71 -5.62
N TYR A 338 9.72 18.01 -5.59
CA TYR A 338 8.59 18.21 -6.51
C TYR A 338 7.36 18.83 -5.86
N LEU A 339 7.15 18.61 -4.58
CA LEU A 339 5.91 18.97 -3.87
C LEU A 339 6.05 20.19 -2.95
N LYS A 340 7.25 20.49 -2.45
CA LYS A 340 7.52 21.58 -1.49
C LYS A 340 8.42 22.65 -2.11
N LYS A 341 7.98 23.21 -3.23
CA LYS A 341 8.69 24.32 -3.90
C LYS A 341 8.17 25.66 -3.43
#